data_24053a28902b876bb3d6368b29c3f852
#
_entry.id   24053a28902b876bb3d6368b29c3f852
#
_cell.length_a   1.000
_cell.length_b   1.000
_cell.length_c   1.000
_cell.angle_alpha   90.00
_cell.angle_beta   90.00
_cell.angle_gamma   90.00
#
_symmetry.space_group_name_H-M   'P 1'
#
loop_
_entity.id
_entity.type
_entity.pdbx_description
1 polymer ?
#
loop_
_entity_poly.entity_id
_entity_poly.type
_entity_poly.pdbx_seq_one_letter_code
_entity_poly.pdbx_strand_id
1 'polypeptide(L)'
;CEISGISTSCTTATAYMKVFYEFAIKTGLPLEMVPFQGHDFSMRGMIFGRQGAYISGLGHLASGLVGTDTIGAVCLAERFYKANIEKELVGCSVDATEHSVTCSWIEEGEEEFVKYLMNIASPKGILSIVADTWDFENFVTKILPRLKDAIMARDGTVVIRPDTGCPVKVLTGYTNDEIEID
;
A
#
# COMPACT_ATOMS: atom_id res chain seq x y z
N CYS A 1 22.68 -16.03 2.62
CA CYS A 1 21.89 -14.79 2.85
C CYS A 1 21.97 -13.84 1.66
N GLU A 2 23.15 -13.49 1.17
CA GLU A 2 23.35 -12.56 0.04
C GLU A 2 22.72 -13.07 -1.26
N ILE A 3 22.74 -14.36 -1.50
CA ILE A 3 22.20 -14.99 -2.72
C ILE A 3 20.66 -14.93 -2.76
N SER A 4 19.99 -15.02 -1.61
CA SER A 4 18.53 -15.12 -1.53
C SER A 4 17.81 -13.78 -1.35
N GLY A 5 18.54 -12.72 -1.03
CA GLY A 5 17.94 -11.41 -0.73
C GLY A 5 17.12 -11.33 0.57
N ILE A 6 17.00 -12.42 1.31
CA ILE A 6 16.18 -12.51 2.53
C ILE A 6 16.69 -11.58 3.63
N SER A 7 18.00 -11.61 3.87
CA SER A 7 18.62 -10.74 4.87
C SER A 7 18.45 -9.27 4.52
N THR A 8 18.49 -8.92 3.23
CA THR A 8 18.25 -7.56 2.75
C THR A 8 16.81 -7.13 3.05
N SER A 9 15.83 -7.96 2.75
CA SER A 9 14.42 -7.66 3.06
C SER A 9 14.18 -7.44 4.54
N CYS A 10 14.69 -8.33 5.39
CA CYS A 10 14.57 -8.22 6.84
C CYS A 10 15.30 -6.98 7.39
N THR A 11 16.49 -6.69 6.91
CA THR A 11 17.27 -5.50 7.31
C THR A 11 16.56 -4.22 6.90
N THR A 12 16.07 -4.17 5.68
CA THR A 12 15.32 -3.02 5.15
C THR A 12 14.05 -2.79 5.96
N ALA A 13 13.24 -3.82 6.18
CA ALA A 13 12.01 -3.72 6.97
C ALA A 13 12.30 -3.27 8.41
N THR A 14 13.36 -3.80 9.04
CA THR A 14 13.77 -3.38 10.39
C THR A 14 14.24 -1.92 10.42
N ALA A 15 14.94 -1.44 9.39
CA ALA A 15 15.37 -0.07 9.29
C ALA A 15 14.14 0.87 9.16
N TYR A 16 13.18 0.52 8.31
CA TYR A 16 11.92 1.26 8.19
C TYR A 16 11.12 1.29 9.49
N MET A 17 11.03 0.17 10.20
CA MET A 17 10.35 0.14 11.51
C MET A 17 10.92 1.16 12.49
N LYS A 18 12.25 1.30 12.56
CA LYS A 18 12.88 2.32 13.43
C LYS A 18 12.47 3.72 13.02
N VAL A 19 12.47 4.01 11.72
CA VAL A 19 12.06 5.31 11.18
C VAL A 19 10.58 5.57 11.48
N PHE A 20 9.71 4.59 11.27
CA PHE A 20 8.27 4.72 11.55
C PHE A 20 8.01 5.00 13.03
N TYR A 21 8.67 4.31 13.95
CA TYR A 21 8.57 4.59 15.39
C TYR A 21 9.04 6.01 15.73
N GLU A 22 10.18 6.44 15.18
CA GLU A 22 10.70 7.79 15.40
C GLU A 22 9.69 8.87 14.94
N PHE A 23 9.13 8.71 13.74
CA PHE A 23 8.16 9.66 13.21
C PHE A 23 6.80 9.56 13.89
N ALA A 24 6.36 8.37 14.28
CA ALA A 24 5.13 8.21 15.07
C ALA A 24 5.21 9.02 16.38
N ILE A 25 6.33 8.93 17.10
CA ILE A 25 6.55 9.75 18.32
C ILE A 25 6.52 11.24 17.99
N LYS A 26 7.19 11.67 16.91
CA LYS A 26 7.26 13.11 16.53
C LYS A 26 5.92 13.67 16.08
N THR A 27 5.07 12.87 15.45
CA THR A 27 3.79 13.30 14.88
C THR A 27 2.59 13.00 15.77
N GLY A 28 2.78 12.26 16.86
CA GLY A 28 1.69 11.84 17.74
C GLY A 28 0.84 10.70 17.20
N LEU A 29 1.35 9.94 16.19
CA LEU A 29 0.69 8.74 15.74
C LEU A 29 0.71 7.68 16.85
N PRO A 30 -0.42 7.02 17.18
CA PRO A 30 -0.45 5.93 18.14
C PRO A 30 0.53 4.81 17.72
N LEU A 31 1.35 4.35 18.67
CA LEU A 31 2.43 3.39 18.35
C LEU A 31 1.90 2.03 17.86
N GLU A 32 0.69 1.66 18.23
CA GLU A 32 -0.02 0.49 17.71
C GLU A 32 -0.34 0.57 16.21
N MET A 33 -0.28 1.76 15.61
CA MET A 33 -0.46 1.95 14.18
C MET A 33 0.82 1.78 13.36
N VAL A 34 1.97 1.74 14.02
CA VAL A 34 3.28 1.61 13.34
C VAL A 34 3.40 0.32 12.52
N PRO A 35 2.94 -0.86 12.99
CA PRO A 35 2.99 -2.09 12.20
C PRO A 35 2.27 -2.02 10.84
N PHE A 36 1.33 -1.10 10.68
CA PHE A 36 0.54 -0.92 9.45
C PHE A 36 1.16 0.09 8.46
N GLN A 37 2.29 0.73 8.81
CA GLN A 37 2.89 1.79 7.97
C GLN A 37 3.72 1.28 6.81
N GLY A 38 4.04 -0.01 6.78
CA GLY A 38 4.78 -0.64 5.68
C GLY A 38 4.02 -1.79 5.07
N HIS A 39 4.09 -1.91 3.74
CA HIS A 39 3.40 -2.97 3.01
C HIS A 39 4.37 -3.76 2.13
N ASP A 40 4.28 -5.08 2.15
CA ASP A 40 5.11 -6.00 1.38
C ASP A 40 4.43 -6.40 0.07
N PHE A 41 5.11 -6.17 -1.04
CA PHE A 41 4.72 -6.57 -2.39
C PHE A 41 5.68 -7.60 -3.00
N SER A 42 6.32 -8.43 -2.20
CA SER A 42 7.37 -9.36 -2.66
C SER A 42 6.91 -10.36 -3.72
N MET A 43 5.60 -10.65 -3.83
CA MET A 43 5.08 -11.50 -4.92
C MET A 43 5.35 -10.92 -6.29
N ARG A 44 5.56 -9.63 -6.40
CA ARG A 44 5.89 -8.90 -7.61
C ARG A 44 7.42 -8.84 -7.78
N GLY A 45 7.95 -9.44 -8.81
CA GLY A 45 9.32 -9.21 -9.26
C GLY A 45 10.47 -9.87 -8.48
N MET A 46 10.21 -10.82 -7.59
CA MET A 46 11.29 -11.54 -6.92
C MET A 46 12.01 -12.51 -7.88
N ILE A 47 13.34 -12.39 -7.93
CA ILE A 47 14.22 -13.16 -8.85
C ILE A 47 14.06 -14.68 -8.65
N PHE A 48 13.90 -15.13 -7.42
CA PHE A 48 13.73 -16.56 -7.09
C PHE A 48 12.27 -17.02 -7.12
N GLY A 49 11.41 -16.25 -7.78
CA GLY A 49 10.01 -16.57 -7.93
C GLY A 49 9.26 -16.64 -6.60
N ARG A 50 8.25 -17.47 -6.56
CA ARG A 50 7.32 -17.58 -5.43
C ARG A 50 8.01 -17.88 -4.10
N GLN A 51 9.00 -18.77 -4.08
CA GLN A 51 9.72 -19.12 -2.85
C GLN A 51 10.53 -17.93 -2.31
N GLY A 52 11.22 -17.20 -3.18
CA GLY A 52 11.93 -15.98 -2.81
C GLY A 52 10.99 -14.92 -2.24
N ALA A 53 9.82 -14.75 -2.88
CA ALA A 53 8.80 -13.83 -2.39
C ALA A 53 8.31 -14.18 -0.99
N TYR A 54 7.99 -15.45 -0.75
CA TYR A 54 7.51 -15.92 0.57
C TYR A 54 8.52 -15.67 1.68
N ILE A 55 9.79 -15.92 1.40
CA ILE A 55 10.85 -15.72 2.39
C ILE A 55 11.15 -14.23 2.59
N SER A 56 11.09 -13.42 1.53
CA SER A 56 11.21 -11.96 1.63
C SER A 56 10.07 -11.38 2.48
N GLY A 57 8.84 -11.77 2.18
CA GLY A 57 7.66 -11.38 2.98
C GLY A 57 7.74 -11.85 4.43
N LEU A 58 8.28 -13.05 4.68
CA LEU A 58 8.54 -13.51 6.05
C LEU A 58 9.51 -12.58 6.79
N GLY A 59 10.58 -12.11 6.12
CA GLY A 59 11.51 -11.13 6.70
C GLY A 59 10.82 -9.81 7.04
N HIS A 60 9.88 -9.37 6.22
CA HIS A 60 9.03 -8.20 6.49
C HIS A 60 8.14 -8.41 7.72
N LEU A 61 7.39 -9.51 7.78
CA LEU A 61 6.52 -9.83 8.92
C LEU A 61 7.34 -10.01 10.22
N ALA A 62 8.51 -10.66 10.16
CA ALA A 62 9.39 -10.85 11.31
C ALA A 62 9.97 -9.54 11.87
N SER A 63 9.97 -8.45 11.09
CA SER A 63 10.35 -7.12 11.58
C SER A 63 9.26 -6.46 12.43
N GLY A 64 8.03 -6.98 12.41
CA GLY A 64 6.86 -6.43 13.08
C GLY A 64 5.92 -5.63 12.18
N LEU A 65 6.21 -5.51 10.88
CA LEU A 65 5.27 -4.94 9.91
C LEU A 65 4.24 -6.00 9.50
N VAL A 66 2.96 -5.64 9.46
CA VAL A 66 1.87 -6.61 9.20
C VAL A 66 1.23 -6.45 7.81
N GLY A 67 1.49 -5.36 7.10
CA GLY A 67 0.95 -5.15 5.75
C GLY A 67 1.64 -6.06 4.74
N THR A 68 0.91 -6.97 4.08
CA THR A 68 1.48 -7.86 3.07
C THR A 68 0.43 -8.40 2.11
N ASP A 69 0.77 -8.48 0.82
CA ASP A 69 0.02 -9.22 -0.20
C ASP A 69 0.60 -10.64 -0.40
N THR A 70 1.67 -10.98 0.32
CA THR A 70 2.36 -12.26 0.18
C THR A 70 1.80 -13.30 1.15
N ILE A 71 0.65 -13.89 0.83
CA ILE A 71 -0.03 -14.90 1.70
C ILE A 71 0.91 -16.03 2.11
N GLY A 72 1.80 -16.48 1.21
CA GLY A 72 2.77 -17.52 1.54
C GLY A 72 3.75 -17.16 2.65
N ALA A 73 4.00 -15.87 2.89
CA ALA A 73 4.82 -15.41 4.02
C ALA A 73 4.11 -15.66 5.35
N VAL A 74 2.79 -15.48 5.41
CA VAL A 74 1.97 -15.78 6.60
C VAL A 74 2.05 -17.27 6.93
N CYS A 75 1.93 -18.15 5.93
CA CYS A 75 2.11 -19.60 6.13
C CYS A 75 3.51 -19.96 6.64
N LEU A 76 4.54 -19.26 6.17
CA LEU A 76 5.91 -19.46 6.67
C LEU A 76 6.07 -18.94 8.10
N ALA A 77 5.41 -17.85 8.48
CA ALA A 77 5.40 -17.35 9.86
C ALA A 77 4.80 -18.38 10.82
N GLU A 78 3.69 -19.02 10.45
CA GLU A 78 3.12 -20.12 11.24
C GLU A 78 4.11 -21.29 11.37
N ARG A 79 4.71 -21.69 10.25
CA ARG A 79 5.60 -22.85 10.21
C ARG A 79 6.90 -22.65 11.00
N PHE A 80 7.55 -21.51 10.87
CA PHE A 80 8.90 -21.27 11.38
C PHE A 80 8.93 -20.45 12.67
N TYR A 81 7.96 -19.55 12.85
CA TYR A 81 7.88 -18.67 14.02
C TYR A 81 6.76 -19.02 14.98
N LYS A 82 5.96 -20.08 14.65
CA LYS A 82 4.80 -20.53 15.44
C LYS A 82 3.75 -19.44 15.62
N ALA A 83 3.66 -18.52 14.67
CA ALA A 83 2.58 -17.56 14.63
C ALA A 83 1.21 -18.27 14.58
N ASN A 84 0.19 -17.68 15.16
CA ASN A 84 -1.13 -18.29 15.22
C ASN A 84 -2.17 -17.32 14.62
N ILE A 85 -2.50 -17.52 13.34
CA ILE A 85 -3.45 -16.67 12.61
C ILE A 85 -4.87 -16.67 13.17
N GLU A 86 -5.22 -17.66 13.99
CA GLU A 86 -6.52 -17.69 14.67
C GLU A 86 -6.58 -16.79 15.91
N LYS A 87 -5.42 -16.42 16.46
CA LYS A 87 -5.30 -15.68 17.71
C LYS A 87 -4.62 -14.32 17.59
N GLU A 88 -3.87 -14.10 16.52
CA GLU A 88 -3.10 -12.88 16.33
C GLU A 88 -3.13 -12.40 14.88
N LEU A 89 -2.98 -11.12 14.67
CA LEU A 89 -2.85 -10.51 13.34
C LEU A 89 -1.41 -10.69 12.86
N VAL A 90 -1.17 -11.75 12.09
CA VAL A 90 0.16 -12.06 11.54
C VAL A 90 0.45 -11.23 10.29
N GLY A 91 -0.54 -11.07 9.43
CA GLY A 91 -0.44 -10.26 8.22
C GLY A 91 -1.81 -9.85 7.73
N CYS A 92 -1.88 -8.69 7.07
CA CYS A 92 -3.13 -8.17 6.52
C CYS A 92 -2.90 -7.41 5.22
N SER A 93 -3.96 -7.29 4.44
CA SER A 93 -4.05 -6.43 3.27
C SER A 93 -5.42 -5.77 3.21
N VAL A 94 -5.61 -4.88 2.24
CA VAL A 94 -6.86 -4.21 1.95
C VAL A 94 -7.19 -4.40 0.48
N ASP A 95 -8.46 -4.20 0.11
CA ASP A 95 -8.83 -4.15 -1.29
C ASP A 95 -8.08 -3.00 -1.97
N ALA A 96 -7.31 -3.31 -2.99
CA ALA A 96 -6.46 -2.34 -3.68
C ALA A 96 -6.49 -2.54 -5.20
N THR A 97 -6.35 -1.44 -5.92
CA THR A 97 -6.17 -1.49 -7.38
C THR A 97 -4.70 -1.48 -7.76
N GLU A 98 -4.46 -1.80 -9.01
CA GLU A 98 -3.17 -1.80 -9.65
C GLU A 98 -3.32 -1.18 -11.05
N HIS A 99 -2.26 -0.54 -11.56
CA HIS A 99 -2.30 0.21 -12.83
C HIS A 99 -2.88 -0.59 -14.01
N SER A 100 -2.51 -1.86 -14.14
CA SER A 100 -3.02 -2.71 -15.23
C SER A 100 -4.53 -2.89 -15.20
N VAL A 101 -5.12 -2.89 -14.02
CA VAL A 101 -6.58 -2.98 -13.85
C VAL A 101 -7.24 -1.66 -14.24
N THR A 102 -6.67 -0.52 -13.79
CA THR A 102 -7.16 0.80 -14.19
C THR A 102 -7.06 1.00 -15.71
N CYS A 103 -5.95 0.59 -16.33
CA CYS A 103 -5.77 0.65 -17.78
C CYS A 103 -6.86 -0.12 -18.57
N SER A 104 -7.45 -1.16 -17.99
CA SER A 104 -8.51 -1.92 -18.66
C SER A 104 -9.82 -1.13 -18.82
N TRP A 105 -9.98 -0.03 -18.09
CA TRP A 105 -11.14 0.87 -18.14
C TRP A 105 -10.92 2.09 -19.02
N ILE A 106 -9.74 2.24 -19.60
CA ILE A 106 -9.29 3.40 -20.37
C ILE A 106 -9.41 4.73 -19.59
N GLU A 107 -8.78 5.77 -20.09
CA GLU A 107 -8.71 7.07 -19.38
C GLU A 107 -10.09 7.70 -19.17
N GLU A 108 -10.91 7.72 -20.21
CA GLU A 108 -12.26 8.29 -20.17
C GLU A 108 -13.21 7.55 -19.22
N GLY A 109 -12.90 6.30 -18.89
CA GLY A 109 -13.67 5.44 -17.98
C GLY A 109 -13.23 5.49 -16.52
N GLU A 110 -12.20 6.26 -16.16
CA GLU A 110 -11.60 6.25 -14.81
C GLU A 110 -12.62 6.61 -13.71
N GLU A 111 -13.46 7.62 -13.93
CA GLU A 111 -14.51 7.99 -12.96
C GLU A 111 -15.52 6.86 -12.75
N GLU A 112 -15.96 6.20 -13.83
CA GLU A 112 -16.88 5.08 -13.76
C GLU A 112 -16.24 3.85 -13.10
N PHE A 113 -14.95 3.66 -13.33
CA PHE A 113 -14.18 2.62 -12.64
C PHE A 113 -14.18 2.84 -11.12
N VAL A 114 -13.93 4.05 -10.65
CA VAL A 114 -13.98 4.38 -9.21
C VAL A 114 -15.38 4.12 -8.65
N LYS A 115 -16.44 4.50 -9.35
CA LYS A 115 -17.83 4.21 -8.96
C LYS A 115 -18.09 2.69 -8.87
N TYR A 116 -17.61 1.93 -9.86
CA TYR A 116 -17.72 0.48 -9.85
C TYR A 116 -17.01 -0.13 -8.64
N LEU A 117 -15.78 0.31 -8.35
CA LEU A 117 -15.02 -0.15 -7.19
C LEU A 117 -15.78 0.10 -5.88
N MET A 118 -16.27 1.32 -5.68
CA MET A 118 -16.93 1.71 -4.42
C MET A 118 -18.29 1.03 -4.22
N ASN A 119 -19.04 0.76 -5.30
CA ASN A 119 -20.40 0.29 -5.18
C ASN A 119 -20.56 -1.22 -5.37
N ILE A 120 -19.64 -1.85 -6.10
CA ILE A 120 -19.78 -3.25 -6.54
C ILE A 120 -18.60 -4.11 -6.07
N ALA A 121 -17.37 -3.74 -6.42
CA ALA A 121 -16.23 -4.59 -6.16
C ALA A 121 -15.82 -4.59 -4.68
N SER A 122 -15.80 -3.42 -4.04
CA SER A 122 -15.42 -3.23 -2.63
C SER A 122 -16.35 -2.20 -1.97
N PRO A 123 -17.61 -2.55 -1.68
CA PRO A 123 -18.59 -1.58 -1.16
C PRO A 123 -18.37 -1.17 0.30
N LYS A 124 -17.52 -1.89 1.04
CA LYS A 124 -17.25 -1.65 2.47
C LYS A 124 -15.76 -1.76 2.78
N GLY A 125 -15.38 -1.27 3.97
CA GLY A 125 -14.02 -1.40 4.46
C GLY A 125 -13.03 -0.46 3.78
N ILE A 126 -11.75 -0.79 3.77
CA ILE A 126 -10.69 0.03 3.18
C ILE A 126 -10.53 -0.34 1.72
N LEU A 127 -10.62 0.65 0.83
CA LEU A 127 -10.35 0.53 -0.60
C LEU A 127 -9.21 1.47 -0.96
N SER A 128 -8.10 0.93 -1.43
CA SER A 128 -6.95 1.70 -1.90
C SER A 128 -6.94 1.78 -3.41
N ILE A 129 -6.98 2.99 -3.96
CA ILE A 129 -7.05 3.26 -5.39
C ILE A 129 -5.72 3.87 -5.85
N VAL A 130 -5.05 3.21 -6.80
CA VAL A 130 -3.92 3.83 -7.50
C VAL A 130 -4.45 4.92 -8.41
N ALA A 131 -3.91 6.14 -8.27
CA ALA A 131 -4.55 7.35 -8.79
C ALA A 131 -3.71 8.07 -9.86
N ASP A 132 -2.53 7.55 -10.18
CA ASP A 132 -1.58 8.13 -11.12
C ASP A 132 -1.39 7.29 -12.39
N THR A 133 -2.39 6.47 -12.72
CA THR A 133 -2.37 5.68 -13.96
C THR A 133 -2.40 6.57 -15.19
N TRP A 134 -3.18 7.64 -15.15
CA TRP A 134 -3.34 8.61 -16.25
C TRP A 134 -2.82 9.97 -15.81
N ASP A 135 -3.61 10.74 -15.09
CA ASP A 135 -3.32 12.09 -14.63
C ASP A 135 -3.73 12.23 -13.17
N PHE A 136 -2.74 12.19 -12.27
CA PHE A 136 -2.97 12.29 -10.82
C PHE A 136 -3.63 13.62 -10.42
N GLU A 137 -3.21 14.73 -11.02
CA GLU A 137 -3.77 16.04 -10.72
C GLU A 137 -5.23 16.12 -11.13
N ASN A 138 -5.57 15.67 -12.34
CA ASN A 138 -6.95 15.56 -12.80
C ASN A 138 -7.78 14.64 -11.88
N PHE A 139 -7.21 13.53 -11.43
CA PHE A 139 -7.87 12.60 -10.53
C PHE A 139 -8.25 13.29 -9.22
N VAL A 140 -7.32 13.95 -8.55
CA VAL A 140 -7.55 14.55 -7.22
C VAL A 140 -8.33 15.87 -7.29
N THR A 141 -8.17 16.65 -8.37
CA THR A 141 -8.80 17.97 -8.47
C THR A 141 -10.15 17.97 -9.16
N LYS A 142 -10.46 16.96 -9.99
CA LYS A 142 -11.70 16.91 -10.77
C LYS A 142 -12.52 15.66 -10.49
N ILE A 143 -11.92 14.45 -10.56
CA ILE A 143 -12.68 13.20 -10.39
C ILE A 143 -13.16 13.04 -8.95
N LEU A 144 -12.23 13.11 -7.98
CA LEU A 144 -12.60 12.96 -6.55
C LEU A 144 -13.64 13.97 -6.06
N PRO A 145 -13.56 15.29 -6.38
CA PRO A 145 -14.60 16.24 -5.99
C PRO A 145 -15.99 15.89 -6.52
N ARG A 146 -16.10 15.35 -7.73
CA ARG A 146 -17.39 14.88 -8.28
C ARG A 146 -17.94 13.66 -7.56
N LEU A 147 -17.07 12.83 -7.00
CA LEU A 147 -17.41 11.61 -6.26
C LEU A 147 -17.52 11.82 -4.75
N LYS A 148 -17.33 13.05 -4.25
CA LYS A 148 -17.29 13.39 -2.83
C LYS A 148 -18.44 12.79 -2.03
N ASP A 149 -19.67 12.99 -2.48
CA ASP A 149 -20.86 12.54 -1.75
C ASP A 149 -20.92 11.01 -1.67
N ALA A 150 -20.54 10.31 -2.74
CA ALA A 150 -20.46 8.86 -2.77
C ALA A 150 -19.36 8.33 -1.84
N ILE A 151 -18.19 8.98 -1.84
CA ILE A 151 -17.07 8.64 -0.95
C ILE A 151 -17.46 8.83 0.52
N MET A 152 -18.11 9.96 0.85
CA MET A 152 -18.54 10.29 2.21
C MET A 152 -19.69 9.40 2.72
N ALA A 153 -20.52 8.89 1.83
CA ALA A 153 -21.62 7.99 2.17
C ALA A 153 -21.17 6.52 2.34
N ARG A 154 -19.95 6.18 1.94
CA ARG A 154 -19.43 4.81 1.95
C ARG A 154 -19.21 4.30 3.39
N ASP A 155 -19.52 3.03 3.63
CA ASP A 155 -19.19 2.32 4.88
C ASP A 155 -17.72 1.87 4.87
N GLY A 156 -16.79 2.82 5.06
CA GLY A 156 -15.35 2.57 5.07
C GLY A 156 -14.51 3.75 4.58
N THR A 157 -13.25 3.49 4.29
CA THR A 157 -12.25 4.48 3.89
C THR A 157 -11.81 4.27 2.45
N VAL A 158 -11.77 5.35 1.67
CA VAL A 158 -11.09 5.37 0.36
C VAL A 158 -9.71 5.96 0.55
N VAL A 159 -8.69 5.20 0.18
CA VAL A 159 -7.29 5.62 0.21
C VAL A 159 -6.84 5.93 -1.22
N ILE A 160 -6.29 7.11 -1.43
CA ILE A 160 -5.72 7.52 -2.71
C ILE A 160 -4.22 7.29 -2.68
N ARG A 161 -3.73 6.45 -3.58
CA ARG A 161 -2.33 6.02 -3.63
C ARG A 161 -1.64 6.57 -4.88
N PRO A 162 -0.85 7.65 -4.75
CA PRO A 162 0.11 8.04 -5.79
C PRO A 162 1.31 7.10 -5.75
N ASP A 163 1.77 6.65 -6.90
CA ASP A 163 2.89 5.70 -7.04
C ASP A 163 4.10 6.31 -7.77
N THR A 164 3.94 7.51 -8.33
CA THR A 164 4.97 8.26 -9.07
C THR A 164 5.24 9.63 -8.46
N GLY A 165 6.35 10.20 -8.85
CA GLY A 165 6.77 11.54 -8.43
C GLY A 165 7.50 11.57 -7.07
N CYS A 166 7.75 12.76 -6.57
CA CYS A 166 8.35 12.97 -5.26
C CYS A 166 7.27 12.87 -4.17
N PRO A 167 7.32 11.89 -3.27
CA PRO A 167 6.27 11.71 -2.25
C PRO A 167 6.02 12.95 -1.40
N VAL A 168 7.09 13.71 -1.08
CA VAL A 168 6.96 14.94 -0.31
C VAL A 168 6.15 15.97 -1.09
N LYS A 169 6.51 16.23 -2.35
CA LYS A 169 5.84 17.22 -3.20
C LYS A 169 4.39 16.83 -3.50
N VAL A 170 4.13 15.56 -3.76
CA VAL A 170 2.77 15.04 -3.97
C VAL A 170 1.87 15.31 -2.75
N LEU A 171 2.41 15.21 -1.53
CA LEU A 171 1.65 15.42 -0.30
C LEU A 171 1.60 16.89 0.16
N THR A 172 2.66 17.66 -0.06
CA THR A 172 2.80 19.04 0.45
C THR A 172 2.59 20.11 -0.61
N GLY A 173 2.50 19.72 -1.87
CA GLY A 173 2.41 20.64 -3.01
C GLY A 173 3.78 21.10 -3.53
N TYR A 174 3.73 21.84 -4.63
CA TYR A 174 4.88 22.44 -5.29
C TYR A 174 4.91 23.93 -5.00
N THR A 175 6.10 24.51 -4.93
CA THR A 175 6.26 25.97 -4.93
C THR A 175 6.07 26.52 -6.34
N ASN A 176 5.75 27.82 -6.46
CA ASN A 176 5.57 28.46 -7.77
C ASN A 176 6.83 28.34 -8.67
N ASP A 177 8.01 28.39 -8.06
CA ASP A 177 9.29 28.27 -8.79
C ASP A 177 9.53 26.83 -9.32
N GLU A 178 8.86 25.85 -8.78
CA GLU A 178 8.95 24.44 -9.19
C GLU A 178 7.94 24.06 -10.27
N ILE A 179 6.84 24.81 -10.39
CA ILE A 179 5.79 24.59 -11.40
C ILE A 179 6.21 25.16 -12.78
N GLU A 180 7.13 26.12 -12.82
CA GLU A 180 7.59 26.76 -14.06
C GLU A 180 8.67 25.96 -14.83
N ILE A 181 9.07 24.78 -14.36
CA ILE A 181 10.20 24.01 -14.91
C ILE A 181 9.74 22.78 -15.74
N ASP A 182 8.46 22.46 -15.77
CA ASP A 182 7.83 21.44 -16.61
C ASP A 182 7.01 22.10 -17.73
#